data_14ff59adbf1978da9fb1a2fc538f8a89
#
_entry.id   14ff59adbf1978da9fb1a2fc538f8a89
#
_cell.length_a   1.000
_cell.length_b   1.000
_cell.length_c   1.000
_cell.angle_alpha   90.00
_cell.angle_beta   90.00
_cell.angle_gamma   90.00
#
_symmetry.space_group_name_H-M   'P 1'
#
loop_
_entity.id
_entity.type
_entity.pdbx_description
1 polymer ?
#
loop_
_entity_poly.entity_id
_entity_poly.type
_entity_poly.pdbx_seq_one_letter_code
_entity_poly.pdbx_strand_id
1 'polypeptide(L)'
;MDIELNPQLDEETKEFYINTLKTLNQAGIPYLLGGAYALANYAGIYRHTRDLDLFVRKQDCASVLDALKESGYHTELTFPHWLGKAYLDLDPKQKKFIDIIFNSGNGLVPVDDYWFDNAEDCVVFGLPVKLVPPEEIIWSKAFIMERERYDGGDIAHLLLSMADKMDWQHLISRFGEHWPVLLAHLILFNYIYPNEVNRIPPQVMNYLLTRARSETDKSVVAKQKPGDQEDVCRGTLLSREQYLVDIGAWHFADARAEPMGNMSPEHLEIWTKAIASK
;
A
#
# COMPACT_ATOMS: atom_id res chain seq x y z
N MET A 1 -14.91 12.55 15.16
CA MET A 1 -15.58 13.37 14.12
C MET A 1 -16.27 12.37 13.21
N ASP A 2 -17.60 12.44 13.09
CA ASP A 2 -18.31 11.52 12.18
C ASP A 2 -18.01 12.00 10.75
N ILE A 3 -17.25 11.19 10.00
CA ILE A 3 -16.90 11.55 8.64
C ILE A 3 -18.14 11.25 7.80
N GLU A 4 -18.93 12.26 7.48
CA GLU A 4 -19.91 12.19 6.39
C GLU A 4 -19.15 11.99 5.08
N LEU A 5 -18.76 10.75 4.85
CA LEU A 5 -17.94 10.33 3.75
C LEU A 5 -18.77 10.29 2.48
N ASN A 6 -18.39 11.16 1.56
CA ASN A 6 -18.82 11.15 0.18
C ASN A 6 -20.34 11.32 -0.05
N PRO A 7 -20.83 12.54 -0.28
CA PRO A 7 -22.23 12.81 -0.65
C PRO A 7 -22.66 12.14 -1.97
N GLN A 8 -21.75 11.45 -2.68
CA GLN A 8 -22.00 10.76 -3.94
C GLN A 8 -22.07 9.24 -3.81
N LEU A 9 -21.88 8.67 -2.60
CA LEU A 9 -22.00 7.23 -2.40
C LEU A 9 -23.49 6.85 -2.46
N ASP A 10 -23.86 5.96 -3.36
CA ASP A 10 -25.23 5.44 -3.42
C ASP A 10 -25.59 4.64 -2.16
N GLU A 11 -26.85 4.68 -1.76
CA GLU A 11 -27.31 4.07 -0.52
C GLU A 11 -27.06 2.55 -0.47
N GLU A 12 -27.12 1.86 -1.59
CA GLU A 12 -26.87 0.41 -1.67
C GLU A 12 -25.39 0.09 -1.39
N THR A 13 -24.45 0.88 -1.92
CA THR A 13 -23.02 0.73 -1.64
C THR A 13 -22.72 1.07 -0.18
N LYS A 14 -23.34 2.10 0.36
CA LYS A 14 -23.21 2.49 1.75
C LYS A 14 -23.71 1.38 2.68
N GLU A 15 -24.87 0.80 2.39
CA GLU A 15 -25.43 -0.32 3.17
C GLU A 15 -24.52 -1.56 3.11
N PHE A 16 -23.98 -1.87 1.94
CA PHE A 16 -23.01 -2.95 1.75
C PHE A 16 -21.77 -2.77 2.65
N TYR A 17 -21.19 -1.56 2.70
CA TYR A 17 -20.04 -1.27 3.56
C TYR A 17 -20.40 -1.31 5.05
N ILE A 18 -21.55 -0.73 5.43
CA ILE A 18 -22.05 -0.76 6.80
C ILE A 18 -22.22 -2.21 7.28
N ASN A 19 -22.82 -3.07 6.46
CA ASN A 19 -23.05 -4.47 6.81
C ASN A 19 -21.73 -5.24 6.96
N THR A 20 -20.75 -4.98 6.08
CA THR A 20 -19.41 -5.55 6.20
C THR A 20 -18.75 -5.17 7.53
N LEU A 21 -18.70 -3.87 7.84
CA LEU A 21 -18.08 -3.38 9.08
C LEU A 21 -18.79 -3.90 10.34
N LYS A 22 -20.14 -3.96 10.32
CA LYS A 22 -20.93 -4.56 11.42
C LYS A 22 -20.60 -6.02 11.62
N THR A 23 -20.53 -6.80 10.54
CA THR A 23 -20.19 -8.23 10.61
C THR A 23 -18.83 -8.44 11.30
N LEU A 24 -17.81 -7.73 10.88
CA LEU A 24 -16.46 -7.86 11.44
C LEU A 24 -16.38 -7.37 12.88
N ASN A 25 -17.05 -6.24 13.20
CA ASN A 25 -17.12 -5.72 14.58
C ASN A 25 -17.83 -6.71 15.53
N GLN A 26 -18.93 -7.33 15.09
CA GLN A 26 -19.66 -8.33 15.87
C GLN A 26 -18.86 -9.62 16.06
N ALA A 27 -18.08 -10.02 15.07
CA ALA A 27 -17.19 -11.17 15.16
C ALA A 27 -15.94 -10.90 16.00
N GLY A 28 -15.67 -9.63 16.38
CA GLY A 28 -14.50 -9.26 17.15
C GLY A 28 -13.18 -9.47 16.37
N ILE A 29 -13.23 -9.50 15.05
CA ILE A 29 -12.05 -9.72 14.20
C ILE A 29 -11.35 -8.38 13.97
N PRO A 30 -10.05 -8.26 14.28
CA PRO A 30 -9.32 -7.01 14.10
C PRO A 30 -9.08 -6.71 12.62
N TYR A 31 -9.40 -5.49 12.21
CA TYR A 31 -9.11 -4.92 10.90
C TYR A 31 -8.83 -3.43 11.01
N LEU A 32 -8.17 -2.86 9.99
CA LEU A 32 -7.96 -1.43 9.84
C LEU A 32 -8.60 -0.96 8.54
N LEU A 33 -9.28 0.16 8.58
CA LEU A 33 -9.84 0.80 7.40
C LEU A 33 -8.76 1.68 6.75
N GLY A 34 -8.48 1.44 5.46
CA GLY A 34 -7.48 2.15 4.69
C GLY A 34 -8.06 2.90 3.49
N GLY A 35 -7.30 2.92 2.41
CA GLY A 35 -7.71 3.45 1.11
C GLY A 35 -8.24 4.88 1.15
N ALA A 36 -9.31 5.13 0.41
CA ALA A 36 -9.93 6.45 0.29
C ALA A 36 -10.49 6.98 1.63
N TYR A 37 -10.91 6.09 2.52
CA TYR A 37 -11.49 6.47 3.82
C TYR A 37 -10.45 7.01 4.79
N ALA A 38 -9.30 6.35 4.90
CA ALA A 38 -8.20 6.85 5.72
C ALA A 38 -7.63 8.16 5.13
N LEU A 39 -7.49 8.23 3.80
CA LEU A 39 -7.03 9.46 3.13
C LEU A 39 -7.99 10.63 3.39
N ALA A 40 -9.31 10.40 3.35
CA ALA A 40 -10.31 11.43 3.66
C ALA A 40 -10.17 11.95 5.08
N ASN A 41 -9.92 11.05 6.05
CA ASN A 41 -9.73 11.45 7.45
C ASN A 41 -8.46 12.30 7.64
N TYR A 42 -7.33 11.87 7.07
CA TYR A 42 -6.04 12.53 7.28
C TYR A 42 -5.84 13.79 6.43
N ALA A 43 -6.28 13.76 5.18
CA ALA A 43 -6.03 14.83 4.22
C ALA A 43 -7.29 15.65 3.86
N GLY A 44 -8.48 15.28 4.35
CA GLY A 44 -9.74 15.93 3.99
C GLY A 44 -10.12 15.77 2.52
N ILE A 45 -9.55 14.78 1.81
CA ILE A 45 -9.78 14.55 0.38
C ILE A 45 -10.75 13.40 0.19
N TYR A 46 -11.95 13.74 -0.25
CA TYR A 46 -13.00 12.77 -0.55
C TYR A 46 -12.91 12.35 -2.01
N ARG A 47 -12.77 11.05 -2.25
CA ARG A 47 -12.79 10.48 -3.60
C ARG A 47 -13.89 9.44 -3.71
N HIS A 48 -14.53 9.37 -4.86
CA HIS A 48 -15.42 8.26 -5.17
C HIS A 48 -14.59 6.99 -5.27
N THR A 49 -14.88 6.04 -4.39
CA THR A 49 -14.30 4.70 -4.44
C THR A 49 -15.39 3.65 -4.64
N ARG A 50 -15.07 2.58 -5.37
CA ARG A 50 -15.95 1.42 -5.59
C ARG A 50 -15.57 0.23 -4.73
N ASP A 51 -14.53 0.39 -3.93
CA ASP A 51 -13.94 -0.62 -3.07
C ASP A 51 -13.82 -0.10 -1.63
N LEU A 52 -13.86 -1.02 -0.70
CA LEU A 52 -13.55 -0.78 0.70
C LEU A 52 -12.28 -1.55 1.02
N ASP A 53 -11.20 -0.83 1.33
CA ASP A 53 -9.90 -1.41 1.64
C ASP A 53 -9.80 -1.72 3.13
N LEU A 54 -9.78 -3.00 3.49
CA LEU A 54 -9.57 -3.50 4.84
C LEU A 54 -8.19 -4.13 4.96
N PHE A 55 -7.39 -3.60 5.86
CA PHE A 55 -6.05 -4.13 6.15
C PHE A 55 -6.12 -5.05 7.36
N VAL A 56 -5.59 -6.26 7.20
CA VAL A 56 -5.61 -7.31 8.22
C VAL A 56 -4.24 -7.98 8.31
N ARG A 57 -3.91 -8.59 9.44
CA ARG A 57 -2.72 -9.45 9.48
C ARG A 57 -2.94 -10.68 8.61
N LYS A 58 -1.89 -11.22 8.02
CA LYS A 58 -1.98 -12.43 7.19
C LYS A 58 -2.69 -13.58 7.91
N GLN A 59 -2.43 -13.76 9.20
CA GLN A 59 -3.05 -14.80 10.03
C GLN A 59 -4.56 -14.60 10.25
N ASP A 60 -5.05 -13.37 10.18
CA ASP A 60 -6.45 -13.03 10.42
C ASP A 60 -7.28 -13.08 9.11
N CYS A 61 -6.62 -13.11 7.94
CA CYS A 61 -7.28 -13.07 6.63
C CYS A 61 -8.32 -14.18 6.44
N ALA A 62 -8.00 -15.42 6.81
CA ALA A 62 -8.93 -16.54 6.71
C ALA A 62 -10.19 -16.31 7.56
N SER A 63 -10.01 -15.86 8.80
CA SER A 63 -11.14 -15.58 9.72
C SER A 63 -12.04 -14.47 9.20
N VAL A 64 -11.48 -13.43 8.57
CA VAL A 64 -12.24 -12.35 7.92
C VAL A 64 -13.07 -12.90 6.76
N LEU A 65 -12.44 -13.68 5.86
CA LEU A 65 -13.13 -14.28 4.71
C LEU A 65 -14.24 -15.23 5.14
N ASP A 66 -14.02 -16.05 6.17
CA ASP A 66 -15.01 -16.98 6.70
C ASP A 66 -16.20 -16.24 7.35
N ALA A 67 -15.95 -15.23 8.18
CA ALA A 67 -17.02 -14.43 8.80
C ALA A 67 -17.89 -13.71 7.75
N LEU A 68 -17.29 -13.16 6.71
CA LEU A 68 -18.03 -12.55 5.60
C LEU A 68 -18.82 -13.60 4.82
N LYS A 69 -18.24 -14.79 4.56
CA LYS A 69 -18.92 -15.89 3.89
C LYS A 69 -20.13 -16.39 4.66
N GLU A 70 -20.04 -16.54 5.99
CA GLU A 70 -21.15 -16.90 6.86
C GLU A 70 -22.26 -15.85 6.85
N SER A 71 -21.92 -14.59 6.57
CA SER A 71 -22.89 -13.49 6.41
C SER A 71 -23.41 -13.34 4.97
N GLY A 72 -23.17 -14.33 4.09
CA GLY A 72 -23.74 -14.40 2.75
C GLY A 72 -22.91 -13.77 1.64
N TYR A 73 -21.66 -13.37 1.92
CA TYR A 73 -20.75 -12.87 0.89
C TYR A 73 -20.09 -14.03 0.13
N HIS A 74 -19.80 -13.81 -1.12
CA HIS A 74 -18.83 -14.63 -1.86
C HIS A 74 -17.42 -14.15 -1.48
N THR A 75 -16.56 -15.08 -1.11
CA THR A 75 -15.19 -14.77 -0.70
C THR A 75 -14.17 -15.56 -1.49
N GLU A 76 -13.04 -14.95 -1.81
CA GLU A 76 -11.93 -15.59 -2.50
C GLU A 76 -10.58 -15.05 -2.02
N LEU A 77 -9.55 -15.91 -2.04
CA LEU A 77 -8.17 -15.49 -1.90
C LEU A 77 -7.61 -15.23 -3.31
N THR A 78 -7.77 -14.00 -3.77
CA THR A 78 -7.46 -13.61 -5.17
C THR A 78 -5.97 -13.73 -5.47
N PHE A 79 -5.13 -13.27 -4.53
CA PHE A 79 -3.69 -13.42 -4.60
C PHE A 79 -3.15 -13.94 -3.27
N PRO A 80 -2.64 -15.18 -3.22
CA PRO A 80 -2.26 -15.85 -1.98
C PRO A 80 -1.17 -15.14 -1.18
N HIS A 81 -0.43 -14.20 -1.78
CA HIS A 81 0.64 -13.47 -1.12
C HIS A 81 0.22 -12.10 -0.55
N TRP A 82 -0.99 -11.55 -0.93
CA TRP A 82 -1.33 -10.20 -0.47
C TRP A 82 -2.82 -9.84 -0.36
N LEU A 83 -3.76 -10.51 -1.11
CA LEU A 83 -5.12 -9.99 -1.29
C LEU A 83 -6.19 -11.09 -1.28
N GLY A 84 -7.17 -10.95 -0.41
CA GLY A 84 -8.47 -11.59 -0.51
C GLY A 84 -9.56 -10.61 -0.93
N LYS A 85 -10.69 -11.12 -1.43
CA LYS A 85 -11.87 -10.33 -1.81
C LYS A 85 -13.16 -10.91 -1.25
N ALA A 86 -14.10 -10.01 -0.95
CA ALA A 86 -15.47 -10.36 -0.62
C ALA A 86 -16.44 -9.50 -1.42
N TYR A 87 -17.56 -10.08 -1.90
CA TYR A 87 -18.57 -9.41 -2.72
C TYR A 87 -19.93 -10.12 -2.61
N LEU A 88 -21.02 -9.40 -2.85
CA LEU A 88 -22.38 -9.99 -2.83
C LEU A 88 -22.84 -10.44 -4.21
N ASP A 89 -22.53 -9.69 -5.26
CA ASP A 89 -22.97 -9.95 -6.60
C ASP A 89 -21.86 -10.61 -7.44
N LEU A 90 -22.24 -11.63 -8.23
CA LEU A 90 -21.35 -12.32 -9.17
C LEU A 90 -21.25 -11.59 -10.51
N ASP A 91 -22.15 -10.61 -10.80
CA ASP A 91 -22.09 -9.85 -12.06
C ASP A 91 -20.86 -8.90 -12.04
N PRO A 92 -19.89 -9.08 -12.94
CA PRO A 92 -18.69 -8.24 -12.98
C PRO A 92 -18.98 -6.75 -13.21
N LYS A 93 -20.15 -6.40 -13.78
CA LYS A 93 -20.52 -5.01 -14.08
C LYS A 93 -21.11 -4.26 -12.92
N GLN A 94 -21.64 -4.97 -11.92
CA GLN A 94 -22.26 -4.40 -10.71
C GLN A 94 -21.42 -4.69 -9.45
N LYS A 95 -20.26 -5.29 -9.59
CA LYS A 95 -19.46 -5.84 -8.54
C LYS A 95 -18.96 -4.74 -7.59
N LYS A 96 -19.63 -4.64 -6.44
CA LYS A 96 -19.11 -3.97 -5.25
C LYS A 96 -18.28 -4.99 -4.51
N PHE A 97 -17.08 -4.64 -4.09
CA PHE A 97 -16.20 -5.57 -3.40
C PHE A 97 -15.44 -4.93 -2.26
N ILE A 98 -15.06 -5.78 -1.35
CA ILE A 98 -14.18 -5.46 -0.23
C ILE A 98 -12.83 -6.07 -0.55
N ASP A 99 -11.79 -5.28 -0.48
CA ASP A 99 -10.41 -5.76 -0.54
C ASP A 99 -9.90 -6.05 0.85
N ILE A 100 -9.51 -7.31 1.10
CA ILE A 100 -8.90 -7.78 2.33
C ILE A 100 -7.39 -7.88 2.08
N ILE A 101 -6.66 -6.87 2.53
CA ILE A 101 -5.26 -6.64 2.21
C ILE A 101 -4.39 -7.03 3.40
N PHE A 102 -3.42 -7.93 3.20
CA PHE A 102 -2.49 -8.34 4.26
C PHE A 102 -1.01 -8.17 3.87
N ASN A 103 -0.75 -7.66 2.66
CA ASN A 103 0.56 -7.28 2.16
C ASN A 103 0.38 -6.33 0.97
N SER A 104 1.44 -5.96 0.28
CA SER A 104 1.39 -5.31 -1.03
C SER A 104 1.56 -6.30 -2.18
N GLY A 105 1.12 -5.93 -3.38
CA GLY A 105 1.26 -6.78 -4.57
C GLY A 105 2.70 -7.14 -4.93
N ASN A 106 3.67 -6.30 -4.56
CA ASN A 106 5.10 -6.58 -4.72
C ASN A 106 5.73 -7.35 -3.54
N GLY A 107 4.95 -7.67 -2.49
CA GLY A 107 5.39 -8.45 -1.34
C GLY A 107 6.18 -7.69 -0.26
N LEU A 108 6.35 -6.37 -0.39
CA LEU A 108 7.24 -5.58 0.49
C LEU A 108 6.58 -5.04 1.75
N VAL A 109 5.25 -4.96 1.80
CA VAL A 109 4.52 -4.19 2.81
C VAL A 109 3.57 -5.11 3.59
N PRO A 110 4.11 -6.05 4.41
CA PRO A 110 3.27 -6.90 5.24
C PRO A 110 2.57 -6.10 6.33
N VAL A 111 1.30 -6.39 6.55
CA VAL A 111 0.54 -5.83 7.67
C VAL A 111 0.93 -6.54 8.94
N ASP A 112 1.58 -5.84 9.87
CA ASP A 112 2.08 -6.35 11.14
C ASP A 112 1.37 -5.71 12.36
N ASP A 113 1.80 -6.06 13.58
CA ASP A 113 1.20 -5.56 14.81
C ASP A 113 1.37 -4.05 15.00
N TYR A 114 2.45 -3.45 14.48
CA TYR A 114 2.66 -2.01 14.57
C TYR A 114 1.51 -1.20 13.95
N TRP A 115 0.93 -1.69 12.84
CA TRP A 115 -0.23 -1.03 12.21
C TRP A 115 -1.40 -0.91 13.18
N PHE A 116 -1.66 -1.97 13.96
CA PHE A 116 -2.77 -2.03 14.91
C PHE A 116 -2.49 -1.25 16.20
N ASP A 117 -1.25 -1.30 16.68
CA ASP A 117 -0.83 -0.62 17.91
C ASP A 117 -0.83 0.91 17.74
N ASN A 118 -0.64 1.40 16.51
CA ASN A 118 -0.58 2.83 16.18
C ASN A 118 -1.79 3.30 15.36
N ALA A 119 -2.82 2.47 15.22
CA ALA A 119 -4.04 2.82 14.50
C ALA A 119 -4.85 3.89 15.23
N GLU A 120 -5.37 4.86 14.48
CA GLU A 120 -6.21 5.94 15.01
C GLU A 120 -7.68 5.49 15.09
N ASP A 121 -8.33 5.71 16.25
CA ASP A 121 -9.76 5.45 16.41
C ASP A 121 -10.59 6.48 15.63
N CYS A 122 -11.57 6.00 14.87
CA CYS A 122 -12.43 6.82 14.04
C CYS A 122 -13.87 6.30 14.05
N VAL A 123 -14.81 7.12 13.60
CA VAL A 123 -16.20 6.73 13.35
C VAL A 123 -16.51 6.89 11.86
N VAL A 124 -16.90 5.80 11.20
CA VAL A 124 -17.28 5.78 9.79
C VAL A 124 -18.65 5.15 9.64
N PHE A 125 -19.59 5.86 9.00
CA PHE A 125 -21.00 5.45 8.92
C PHE A 125 -21.66 5.18 10.29
N GLY A 126 -21.27 5.93 11.33
CA GLY A 126 -21.76 5.73 12.69
C GLY A 126 -21.18 4.49 13.40
N LEU A 127 -20.20 3.80 12.82
CA LEU A 127 -19.56 2.61 13.40
C LEU A 127 -18.14 2.93 13.86
N PRO A 128 -17.71 2.40 15.02
CA PRO A 128 -16.34 2.51 15.46
C PRO A 128 -15.43 1.67 14.55
N VAL A 129 -14.34 2.28 14.06
CA VAL A 129 -13.32 1.65 13.25
C VAL A 129 -11.95 2.16 13.66
N LYS A 130 -10.90 1.45 13.26
CA LYS A 130 -9.52 1.92 13.36
C LYS A 130 -8.98 2.18 11.96
N LEU A 131 -8.22 3.28 11.81
CA LEU A 131 -7.63 3.66 10.53
C LEU A 131 -6.18 3.20 10.44
N VAL A 132 -5.77 2.85 9.23
CA VAL A 132 -4.35 2.60 8.91
C VAL A 132 -3.54 3.85 9.24
N PRO A 133 -2.40 3.74 9.98
CA PRO A 133 -1.53 4.88 10.27
C PRO A 133 -1.02 5.56 8.99
N PRO A 134 -0.82 6.89 8.98
CA PRO A 134 -0.43 7.63 7.79
C PRO A 134 0.93 7.18 7.22
N GLU A 135 1.88 6.78 8.07
CA GLU A 135 3.19 6.24 7.67
C GLU A 135 3.03 4.95 6.85
N GLU A 136 2.12 4.08 7.28
CA GLU A 136 1.85 2.80 6.62
C GLU A 136 1.10 3.00 5.29
N ILE A 137 0.23 4.02 5.21
CA ILE A 137 -0.39 4.42 3.94
C ILE A 137 0.68 4.88 2.96
N ILE A 138 1.61 5.73 3.40
CA ILE A 138 2.71 6.20 2.55
C ILE A 138 3.55 5.01 2.09
N TRP A 139 3.94 4.11 3.01
CA TRP A 139 4.76 2.95 2.70
C TRP A 139 4.08 2.03 1.68
N SER A 140 2.78 1.72 1.85
CA SER A 140 2.04 0.87 0.93
C SER A 140 1.84 1.46 -0.47
N LYS A 141 1.70 2.80 -0.55
CA LYS A 141 1.44 3.52 -1.81
C LYS A 141 2.71 3.92 -2.57
N ALA A 142 3.84 4.04 -1.89
CA ALA A 142 5.08 4.56 -2.46
C ALA A 142 5.62 3.73 -3.62
N PHE A 143 5.32 2.44 -3.66
CA PHE A 143 5.77 1.53 -4.70
C PHE A 143 4.79 1.43 -5.89
N ILE A 144 3.67 2.16 -5.88
CA ILE A 144 2.69 2.12 -6.97
C ILE A 144 3.04 3.17 -8.02
N MET A 145 3.85 2.77 -8.99
CA MET A 145 4.34 3.57 -10.11
C MET A 145 4.07 2.86 -11.46
N GLU A 146 2.83 2.41 -11.61
CA GLU A 146 2.37 1.74 -12.83
C GLU A 146 2.12 2.77 -13.94
N ARG A 147 1.99 2.33 -15.19
CA ARG A 147 1.67 3.20 -16.32
C ARG A 147 0.33 3.91 -16.14
N GLU A 148 -0.68 3.16 -15.66
CA GLU A 148 -2.07 3.62 -15.52
C GLU A 148 -2.40 4.11 -14.11
N ARG A 149 -1.51 3.87 -13.14
CA ARG A 149 -1.73 4.19 -11.73
C ARG A 149 -0.45 4.65 -11.06
N TYR A 150 -0.49 5.87 -10.55
CA TYR A 150 0.56 6.45 -9.73
C TYR A 150 -0.05 7.06 -8.47
N ASP A 151 0.28 6.49 -7.31
CA ASP A 151 -0.31 6.90 -6.03
C ASP A 151 0.48 8.02 -5.32
N GLY A 152 1.48 8.60 -5.96
CA GLY A 152 2.30 9.69 -5.40
C GLY A 152 1.53 10.97 -5.07
N GLY A 153 0.38 11.19 -5.71
CA GLY A 153 -0.51 12.29 -5.33
C GLY A 153 -1.09 12.12 -3.92
N ASP A 154 -1.48 10.90 -3.54
CA ASP A 154 -1.98 10.61 -2.20
C ASP A 154 -0.88 10.79 -1.14
N ILE A 155 0.35 10.37 -1.47
CA ILE A 155 1.52 10.58 -0.61
C ILE A 155 1.78 12.07 -0.40
N ALA A 156 1.76 12.86 -1.48
CA ALA A 156 1.98 14.30 -1.37
C ALA A 156 0.91 14.99 -0.51
N HIS A 157 -0.35 14.57 -0.61
CA HIS A 157 -1.44 15.08 0.22
C HIS A 157 -1.29 14.67 1.70
N LEU A 158 -0.89 13.43 1.99
CA LEU A 158 -0.61 12.99 3.35
C LEU A 158 0.58 13.73 3.96
N LEU A 159 1.65 13.94 3.20
CA LEU A 159 2.78 14.76 3.65
C LEU A 159 2.35 16.20 3.94
N LEU A 160 1.52 16.79 3.08
CA LEU A 160 1.02 18.15 3.30
C LEU A 160 0.17 18.28 4.57
N SER A 161 -0.64 17.27 4.88
CA SER A 161 -1.59 17.33 6.01
C SER A 161 -1.03 16.78 7.32
N MET A 162 -0.10 15.81 7.27
CA MET A 162 0.29 15.02 8.43
C MET A 162 1.78 15.08 8.78
N ALA A 163 2.63 15.73 7.96
CA ALA A 163 4.09 15.72 8.16
C ALA A 163 4.54 16.14 9.56
N ASP A 164 3.83 17.06 10.21
CA ASP A 164 4.13 17.55 11.55
C ASP A 164 3.82 16.52 12.67
N LYS A 165 3.03 15.49 12.35
CA LYS A 165 2.58 14.45 13.29
C LYS A 165 3.20 13.09 12.99
N MET A 166 3.91 12.93 11.85
CA MET A 166 4.49 11.65 11.44
C MET A 166 5.63 11.21 12.33
N ASP A 167 5.69 9.92 12.60
CA ASP A 167 6.91 9.27 13.09
C ASP A 167 7.88 9.03 11.91
N TRP A 168 8.71 10.04 11.65
CA TRP A 168 9.69 10.01 10.57
C TRP A 168 10.74 8.93 10.74
N GLN A 169 11.11 8.58 11.99
CA GLN A 169 12.07 7.52 12.23
C GLN A 169 11.49 6.17 11.85
N HIS A 170 10.25 5.94 12.25
CA HIS A 170 9.52 4.74 11.84
C HIS A 170 9.35 4.67 10.33
N LEU A 171 8.87 5.74 9.68
CA LEU A 171 8.69 5.78 8.23
C LEU A 171 9.99 5.44 7.48
N ILE A 172 11.12 6.05 7.86
CA ILE A 172 12.43 5.74 7.27
C ILE A 172 12.79 4.26 7.48
N SER A 173 12.51 3.71 8.68
CA SER A 173 12.80 2.31 8.98
C SER A 173 12.01 1.33 8.12
N ARG A 174 10.74 1.65 7.80
CA ARG A 174 9.88 0.86 6.90
C ARG A 174 10.46 0.75 5.50
N PHE A 175 11.05 1.82 5.00
CA PHE A 175 11.68 1.78 3.67
C PHE A 175 13.01 1.03 3.65
N GLY A 176 13.77 0.98 4.76
CA GLY A 176 15.01 0.23 4.87
C GLY A 176 15.98 0.45 3.70
N GLU A 177 16.23 -0.57 2.90
CA GLU A 177 17.07 -0.50 1.69
C GLU A 177 16.36 0.20 0.50
N HIS A 178 15.03 0.29 0.54
CA HIS A 178 14.21 0.99 -0.45
C HIS A 178 14.07 2.49 -0.18
N TRP A 179 14.87 3.05 0.74
CA TRP A 179 14.91 4.49 1.05
C TRP A 179 14.98 5.41 -0.19
N PRO A 180 15.55 5.03 -1.36
CA PRO A 180 15.54 5.88 -2.55
C PRO A 180 14.12 6.18 -3.05
N VAL A 181 13.17 5.25 -2.84
CA VAL A 181 11.75 5.45 -3.20
C VAL A 181 11.14 6.53 -2.30
N LEU A 182 11.40 6.48 -0.98
CA LEU A 182 10.97 7.55 -0.08
C LEU A 182 11.58 8.89 -0.48
N LEU A 183 12.91 8.95 -0.70
CA LEU A 183 13.57 10.20 -1.11
C LEU A 183 12.96 10.77 -2.39
N ALA A 184 12.65 9.94 -3.37
CA ALA A 184 12.00 10.37 -4.61
C ALA A 184 10.65 11.06 -4.34
N HIS A 185 9.80 10.48 -3.48
CA HIS A 185 8.53 11.11 -3.09
C HIS A 185 8.72 12.42 -2.33
N LEU A 186 9.73 12.52 -1.44
CA LEU A 186 10.01 13.77 -0.72
C LEU A 186 10.53 14.87 -1.64
N ILE A 187 11.34 14.52 -2.65
CA ILE A 187 11.77 15.47 -3.69
C ILE A 187 10.58 15.93 -4.53
N LEU A 188 9.69 15.00 -4.92
CA LEU A 188 8.46 15.33 -5.64
C LEU A 188 7.54 16.21 -4.81
N PHE A 189 7.42 15.96 -3.51
CA PHE A 189 6.66 16.83 -2.59
C PHE A 189 7.17 18.28 -2.63
N ASN A 190 8.49 18.48 -2.53
CA ASN A 190 9.10 19.80 -2.61
C ASN A 190 8.87 20.48 -3.96
N TYR A 191 8.82 19.72 -5.05
CA TYR A 191 8.49 20.24 -6.38
C TYR A 191 7.00 20.63 -6.49
N ILE A 192 6.10 19.80 -5.95
CA ILE A 192 4.65 20.04 -5.99
C ILE A 192 4.26 21.22 -5.11
N TYR A 193 4.85 21.34 -3.92
CA TYR A 193 4.56 22.35 -2.92
C TYR A 193 5.80 23.16 -2.52
N PRO A 194 6.32 24.05 -3.41
CA PRO A 194 7.60 24.73 -3.18
C PRO A 194 7.61 25.66 -1.96
N ASN A 195 6.44 26.09 -1.49
CA ASN A 195 6.31 26.93 -0.30
C ASN A 195 6.16 26.11 1.00
N GLU A 196 6.01 24.79 0.90
CA GLU A 196 5.76 23.88 2.02
C GLU A 196 6.95 22.95 2.31
N VAL A 197 8.12 23.21 1.73
CA VAL A 197 9.33 22.37 1.87
C VAL A 197 9.75 22.17 3.33
N ASN A 198 9.42 23.13 4.20
CA ASN A 198 9.74 23.08 5.64
C ASN A 198 8.84 22.12 6.41
N ARG A 199 7.79 21.58 5.83
CA ARG A 199 6.98 20.52 6.47
C ARG A 199 7.76 19.23 6.64
N ILE A 200 8.66 18.94 5.70
CA ILE A 200 9.59 17.80 5.84
C ILE A 200 10.71 18.25 6.79
N PRO A 201 10.93 17.58 7.93
CA PRO A 201 12.00 17.95 8.85
C PRO A 201 13.36 17.98 8.13
N PRO A 202 14.16 19.06 8.26
CA PRO A 202 15.46 19.18 7.60
C PRO A 202 16.41 18.01 7.86
N GLN A 203 16.34 17.43 9.08
CA GLN A 203 17.17 16.27 9.45
C GLN A 203 16.81 15.02 8.64
N VAL A 204 15.54 14.82 8.26
CA VAL A 204 15.11 13.72 7.40
C VAL A 204 15.71 13.86 6.00
N MET A 205 15.55 15.05 5.40
CA MET A 205 16.12 15.33 4.08
C MET A 205 17.64 15.21 4.08
N ASN A 206 18.32 15.79 5.09
CA ASN A 206 19.77 15.72 5.21
C ASN A 206 20.26 14.27 5.37
N TYR A 207 19.57 13.47 6.16
CA TYR A 207 19.90 12.04 6.32
C TYR A 207 19.84 11.29 5.00
N LEU A 208 18.72 11.41 4.26
CA LEU A 208 18.49 10.70 3.00
C LEU A 208 19.44 11.19 1.89
N LEU A 209 19.68 12.50 1.78
CA LEU A 209 20.60 13.07 0.80
C LEU A 209 22.07 12.68 1.10
N THR A 210 22.47 12.65 2.37
CA THR A 210 23.80 12.20 2.78
C THR A 210 24.00 10.73 2.44
N ARG A 211 22.98 9.90 2.69
CA ARG A 211 22.99 8.48 2.32
C ARG A 211 23.11 8.30 0.81
N ALA A 212 22.33 9.05 0.02
CA ALA A 212 22.40 9.01 -1.46
C ALA A 212 23.82 9.36 -1.97
N ARG A 213 24.42 10.40 -1.43
CA ARG A 213 25.79 10.80 -1.79
C ARG A 213 26.81 9.72 -1.43
N SER A 214 26.71 9.18 -0.22
CA SER A 214 27.64 8.12 0.25
C SER A 214 27.55 6.85 -0.61
N GLU A 215 26.36 6.43 -1.02
CA GLU A 215 26.18 5.24 -1.87
C GLU A 215 26.68 5.49 -3.30
N THR A 216 26.50 6.70 -3.83
CA THR A 216 27.07 7.08 -5.13
C THR A 216 28.60 7.03 -5.09
N ASP A 217 29.24 7.59 -4.06
CA ASP A 217 30.69 7.58 -3.90
C ASP A 217 31.23 6.14 -3.80
N LYS A 218 30.55 5.24 -3.07
CA LYS A 218 30.90 3.81 -2.98
C LYS A 218 30.76 3.09 -4.31
N SER A 219 29.72 3.39 -5.10
CA SER A 219 29.48 2.75 -6.40
C SER A 219 30.56 3.11 -7.42
N VAL A 220 31.11 4.33 -7.35
CA VAL A 220 32.24 4.76 -8.19
C VAL A 220 33.49 3.94 -7.87
N VAL A 221 33.72 3.64 -6.59
CA VAL A 221 34.86 2.79 -6.15
C VAL A 221 34.66 1.31 -6.50
N ALA A 222 33.43 0.80 -6.36
CA ALA A 222 33.10 -0.62 -6.60
C ALA A 222 33.17 -1.01 -8.07
N LYS A 223 32.89 -0.11 -9.02
CA LYS A 223 33.02 -0.36 -10.47
C LYS A 223 34.45 -0.73 -10.92
N GLN A 224 35.42 -0.68 -10.01
CA GLN A 224 36.81 -1.10 -10.27
C GLN A 224 37.07 -2.59 -10.00
N LYS A 225 36.07 -3.35 -9.50
CA LYS A 225 36.17 -4.82 -9.32
C LYS A 225 35.03 -5.50 -10.09
N PRO A 226 35.29 -6.13 -11.25
CA PRO A 226 34.33 -7.04 -11.85
C PRO A 226 34.23 -8.30 -10.97
N GLY A 227 33.08 -8.63 -10.47
CA GLY A 227 32.88 -9.86 -9.68
C GLY A 227 31.45 -10.06 -9.26
N ASP A 228 30.86 -11.11 -9.72
CA ASP A 228 29.83 -12.02 -9.18
C ASP A 228 28.57 -11.48 -8.46
N GLN A 229 28.19 -10.23 -8.60
CA GLN A 229 26.86 -9.80 -8.21
C GLN A 229 25.92 -9.92 -9.42
N GLU A 230 24.92 -10.79 -9.29
CA GLU A 230 23.79 -10.83 -10.21
C GLU A 230 23.20 -9.42 -10.35
N ASP A 231 23.05 -8.94 -11.59
CA ASP A 231 22.40 -7.66 -11.85
C ASP A 231 20.92 -7.77 -11.52
N VAL A 232 20.46 -7.04 -10.51
CA VAL A 232 19.07 -7.09 -9.99
C VAL A 232 18.27 -5.91 -10.52
N CYS A 233 17.09 -6.18 -11.09
CA CYS A 233 16.13 -5.15 -11.46
C CYS A 233 15.11 -4.95 -10.31
N ARG A 234 15.16 -3.78 -9.66
CA ARG A 234 14.18 -3.36 -8.64
C ARG A 234 12.97 -2.63 -9.24
N GLY A 235 12.96 -2.41 -10.54
CA GLY A 235 11.84 -1.79 -11.23
C GLY A 235 10.56 -2.60 -11.10
N THR A 236 10.65 -3.93 -11.05
CA THR A 236 9.52 -4.84 -10.82
C THR A 236 8.82 -4.63 -9.48
N LEU A 237 9.48 -4.02 -8.49
CA LEU A 237 8.87 -3.61 -7.21
C LEU A 237 8.00 -2.36 -7.34
N LEU A 238 8.21 -1.54 -8.38
CA LEU A 238 7.50 -0.29 -8.64
C LEU A 238 6.37 -0.47 -9.65
N SER A 239 6.59 -1.31 -10.65
CA SER A 239 5.59 -1.67 -11.66
C SER A 239 5.73 -3.13 -12.05
N ARG A 240 4.63 -3.85 -11.97
CA ARG A 240 4.62 -5.28 -12.30
C ARG A 240 4.79 -5.57 -13.79
N GLU A 241 4.54 -4.59 -14.68
CA GLU A 241 4.56 -4.78 -16.14
C GLU A 241 5.74 -4.09 -16.81
N GLN A 242 6.03 -2.84 -16.45
CA GLN A 242 6.95 -1.99 -17.21
C GLN A 242 8.39 -2.52 -17.27
N TYR A 243 8.80 -3.33 -16.29
CA TYR A 243 10.16 -3.87 -16.15
C TYR A 243 10.27 -5.36 -16.48
N LEU A 244 9.24 -5.98 -17.09
CA LEU A 244 9.30 -7.38 -17.49
C LEU A 244 10.31 -7.62 -18.62
N VAL A 245 10.58 -6.61 -19.45
CA VAL A 245 11.63 -6.65 -20.47
C VAL A 245 13.02 -6.79 -19.86
N ASP A 246 13.25 -6.15 -18.71
CA ASP A 246 14.53 -6.21 -17.98
C ASP A 246 14.81 -7.66 -17.53
N ILE A 247 13.77 -8.34 -17.04
CA ILE A 247 13.88 -9.72 -16.61
C ILE A 247 13.99 -10.69 -17.79
N GLY A 248 13.09 -10.57 -18.76
CA GLY A 248 12.96 -11.54 -19.85
C GLY A 248 14.00 -11.39 -20.95
N ALA A 249 14.34 -10.15 -21.36
CA ALA A 249 15.23 -9.87 -22.49
C ALA A 249 16.63 -9.42 -22.08
N TRP A 250 16.75 -8.70 -20.97
CA TRP A 250 18.04 -8.19 -20.48
C TRP A 250 18.64 -9.04 -19.36
N HIS A 251 17.92 -10.08 -18.91
CA HIS A 251 18.37 -11.09 -17.96
C HIS A 251 18.79 -10.57 -16.58
N PHE A 252 18.18 -9.47 -16.13
CA PHE A 252 18.28 -9.06 -14.74
C PHE A 252 17.53 -10.03 -13.82
N ALA A 253 18.03 -10.24 -12.61
CA ALA A 253 17.30 -10.96 -11.58
C ALA A 253 16.10 -10.12 -11.09
N ASP A 254 14.97 -10.77 -10.86
CA ASP A 254 13.74 -10.11 -10.40
C ASP A 254 13.80 -9.88 -8.89
N ALA A 255 13.80 -8.62 -8.47
CA ALA A 255 13.87 -8.27 -7.05
C ALA A 255 12.67 -8.73 -6.21
N ARG A 256 11.55 -9.14 -6.81
CA ARG A 256 10.38 -9.70 -6.10
C ARG A 256 10.59 -11.15 -5.68
N ALA A 257 11.44 -11.88 -6.42
CA ALA A 257 11.64 -13.31 -6.23
C ALA A 257 12.57 -13.62 -5.06
N GLU A 258 12.31 -14.73 -4.36
CA GLU A 258 13.25 -15.31 -3.41
C GLU A 258 14.60 -15.68 -4.09
N PRO A 259 15.74 -15.49 -3.43
CA PRO A 259 15.93 -15.07 -2.04
C PRO A 259 16.00 -13.54 -1.82
N MET A 260 15.89 -12.72 -2.86
CA MET A 260 16.01 -11.27 -2.77
C MET A 260 14.73 -10.60 -2.26
N GLY A 261 13.57 -11.03 -2.79
CA GLY A 261 12.24 -10.60 -2.38
C GLY A 261 11.50 -11.70 -1.61
N ASN A 262 10.19 -11.50 -1.43
CA ASN A 262 9.33 -12.35 -0.59
C ASN A 262 8.35 -13.20 -1.43
N MET A 263 8.49 -13.23 -2.75
CA MET A 263 7.60 -13.97 -3.62
C MET A 263 8.21 -15.31 -4.03
N SER A 264 7.51 -16.40 -3.72
CA SER A 264 7.86 -17.70 -4.28
C SER A 264 7.69 -17.71 -5.81
N PRO A 265 8.32 -18.63 -6.54
CA PRO A 265 8.14 -18.75 -7.99
C PRO A 265 6.67 -18.89 -8.40
N GLU A 266 5.86 -19.62 -7.62
CA GLU A 266 4.42 -19.79 -7.84
C GLU A 266 3.65 -18.46 -7.69
N HIS A 267 3.90 -17.72 -6.62
CA HIS A 267 3.27 -16.41 -6.39
C HIS A 267 3.64 -15.42 -7.50
N LEU A 268 4.90 -15.43 -7.92
CA LEU A 268 5.38 -14.56 -8.99
C LEU A 268 4.70 -14.90 -10.33
N GLU A 269 4.53 -16.18 -10.64
CA GLU A 269 3.83 -16.64 -11.84
C GLU A 269 2.36 -16.19 -11.84
N ILE A 270 1.64 -16.39 -10.73
CA ILE A 270 0.24 -15.94 -10.57
C ILE A 270 0.15 -14.43 -10.75
N TRP A 271 1.05 -13.66 -10.11
CA TRP A 271 1.07 -12.20 -10.17
C TRP A 271 1.34 -11.68 -11.58
N THR A 272 2.26 -12.30 -12.31
CA THR A 272 2.61 -11.94 -13.68
C THR A 272 1.50 -12.30 -14.66
N LYS A 273 0.87 -13.48 -14.54
CA LYS A 273 -0.26 -13.91 -15.39
C LYS A 273 -1.47 -12.99 -15.28
N ALA A 274 -1.72 -12.40 -14.12
CA ALA A 274 -2.82 -11.46 -13.91
C ALA A 274 -2.73 -10.18 -14.77
N ILE A 275 -1.56 -9.90 -15.38
CA ILE A 275 -1.36 -8.79 -16.31
C ILE A 275 -1.95 -9.12 -17.68
N ALA A 276 -1.76 -10.35 -18.15
CA ALA A 276 -2.17 -10.80 -19.49
C ALA A 276 -3.69 -10.93 -19.64
N SER A 277 -4.46 -10.90 -18.54
CA SER A 277 -5.91 -11.03 -18.52
C SER A 277 -6.67 -9.70 -18.50
N LYS A 278 -5.99 -8.57 -18.68
CA LYS A 278 -6.57 -7.23 -18.85
C LYS A 278 -6.62 -6.89 -20.33
#